data_d0cd73a0ed402dc05d95e69babefc6cb
#
_entry.id   d0cd73a0ed402dc05d95e69babefc6cb
#
_cell.length_a   1.000
_cell.length_b   1.000
_cell.length_c   1.000
_cell.angle_alpha   90.00
_cell.angle_beta   90.00
_cell.angle_gamma   90.00
#
_symmetry.space_group_name_H-M   'P 1'
#
loop_
_entity.id
_entity.type
_entity.pdbx_description
1 polymer ?
#
loop_
_entity_poly.entity_id
_entity_poly.type
_entity_poly.pdbx_seq_one_letter_code
_entity_poly.pdbx_strand_id
1 'polypeptide(L)'
;MSQLAPKFADYKDRYHNIALERDESGILVMRLHTRGGHFVWSEESHEELGYCFAEVGADRGNRVIVLTATGDVWCDEIDFASFKLNTPAEWDVTFFDGRKLLNNLLAIEVPVICAINGPARFHPEIPVLSDIVVASDTVVFQDAPHFMGGIVPGDGAHVVWTHLLGPNRGRYFLLMGQEIGAQQALDYGVISEIVPQDRVLDRAMEIARTFADKTDLTLRYARVVLTQRYKRLMEEGLSLGLSLESLAAVDMLSRLKG
;
A
#
# COMPACT_ATOMS: atom_id res chain seq x y z
N MET A 1 -11.27 -27.65 -2.42
CA MET A 1 -11.16 -26.22 -2.02
C MET A 1 -11.94 -26.03 -0.74
N SER A 2 -11.46 -25.18 0.17
CA SER A 2 -12.18 -24.87 1.42
C SER A 2 -13.55 -24.26 1.08
N GLN A 3 -14.61 -24.70 1.79
CA GLN A 3 -15.95 -24.09 1.65
C GLN A 3 -16.03 -22.71 2.31
N LEU A 4 -15.07 -22.36 3.17
CA LEU A 4 -15.02 -21.11 3.93
C LEU A 4 -14.14 -20.03 3.26
N ALA A 5 -13.31 -20.40 2.28
CA ALA A 5 -12.49 -19.43 1.57
C ALA A 5 -13.38 -18.55 0.67
N PRO A 6 -13.19 -17.22 0.68
CA PRO A 6 -13.95 -16.34 -0.18
C PRO A 6 -13.68 -16.69 -1.64
N LYS A 7 -14.68 -16.45 -2.49
CA LYS A 7 -14.58 -16.56 -3.94
C LYS A 7 -14.67 -15.16 -4.53
N PHE A 8 -14.08 -14.95 -5.68
CA PHE A 8 -14.07 -13.65 -6.35
C PHE A 8 -15.47 -13.01 -6.46
N ALA A 9 -16.49 -13.80 -6.76
CA ALA A 9 -17.87 -13.32 -6.85
C ALA A 9 -18.43 -12.78 -5.51
N ASP A 10 -17.84 -13.18 -4.36
CA ASP A 10 -18.33 -12.78 -3.04
C ASP A 10 -17.88 -11.35 -2.66
N TYR A 11 -16.78 -10.86 -3.26
CA TYR A 11 -16.16 -9.59 -2.87
C TYR A 11 -15.85 -8.62 -4.03
N LYS A 12 -15.95 -9.02 -5.29
CA LYS A 12 -15.53 -8.22 -6.44
C LYS A 12 -16.22 -6.85 -6.58
N ASP A 13 -17.45 -6.73 -6.09
CA ASP A 13 -18.27 -5.52 -6.18
C ASP A 13 -18.54 -4.90 -4.79
N ARG A 14 -17.77 -5.28 -3.75
CA ARG A 14 -18.02 -4.89 -2.36
C ARG A 14 -17.49 -3.51 -2.01
N TYR A 15 -16.37 -3.11 -2.61
CA TYR A 15 -15.59 -1.94 -2.24
C TYR A 15 -15.90 -0.75 -3.13
N HIS A 16 -16.08 0.42 -2.54
CA HIS A 16 -16.42 1.64 -3.28
C HIS A 16 -15.20 2.33 -3.90
N ASN A 17 -14.02 2.13 -3.29
CA ASN A 17 -12.77 2.76 -3.71
C ASN A 17 -11.79 1.79 -4.38
N ILE A 18 -12.19 0.53 -4.61
CA ILE A 18 -11.35 -0.50 -5.20
C ILE A 18 -12.12 -1.26 -6.27
N ALA A 19 -11.77 -1.08 -7.52
CA ALA A 19 -12.28 -1.89 -8.63
C ALA A 19 -11.42 -3.16 -8.77
N LEU A 20 -12.08 -4.31 -8.85
CA LEU A 20 -11.45 -5.63 -8.91
C LEU A 20 -11.82 -6.34 -10.21
N GLU A 21 -10.82 -6.72 -11.01
CA GLU A 21 -10.97 -7.45 -12.24
C GLU A 21 -10.04 -8.66 -12.25
N ARG A 22 -10.57 -9.85 -12.51
CA ARG A 22 -9.77 -11.08 -12.56
C ARG A 22 -9.96 -11.80 -13.88
N ASP A 23 -8.85 -12.12 -14.54
CA ASP A 23 -8.86 -12.92 -15.76
C ASP A 23 -8.95 -14.44 -15.50
N GLU A 24 -9.07 -15.22 -16.56
CA GLU A 24 -9.17 -16.69 -16.50
C GLU A 24 -7.87 -17.35 -16.01
N SER A 25 -6.73 -16.67 -16.13
CA SER A 25 -5.43 -17.16 -15.62
C SER A 25 -5.23 -16.96 -14.11
N GLY A 26 -6.16 -16.24 -13.46
CA GLY A 26 -6.09 -15.89 -12.05
C GLY A 26 -5.26 -14.65 -11.74
N ILE A 27 -4.95 -13.83 -12.73
CA ILE A 27 -4.35 -12.51 -12.52
C ILE A 27 -5.46 -11.55 -12.09
N LEU A 28 -5.36 -11.02 -10.88
CA LEU A 28 -6.30 -10.04 -10.32
C LEU A 28 -5.70 -8.64 -10.42
N VAL A 29 -6.38 -7.74 -11.11
CA VAL A 29 -6.09 -6.31 -11.10
C VAL A 29 -6.91 -5.66 -9.99
N MET A 30 -6.23 -5.00 -9.06
CA MET A 30 -6.80 -4.14 -8.02
C MET A 30 -6.52 -2.70 -8.40
N ARG A 31 -7.55 -1.95 -8.73
CA ARG A 31 -7.44 -0.55 -9.14
C ARG A 31 -8.07 0.37 -8.11
N LEU A 32 -7.23 1.20 -7.49
CA LEU A 32 -7.67 2.21 -6.53
C LEU A 32 -8.31 3.39 -7.26
N HIS A 33 -9.40 3.89 -6.74
CA HIS A 33 -10.10 5.06 -7.28
C HIS A 33 -10.99 5.73 -6.22
N THR A 34 -11.39 6.96 -6.47
CA THR A 34 -12.46 7.63 -5.73
C THR A 34 -13.53 8.03 -6.72
N ARG A 35 -14.69 7.37 -6.64
CA ARG A 35 -15.83 7.59 -7.56
C ARG A 35 -15.46 7.47 -9.06
N GLY A 36 -14.54 6.55 -9.38
CA GLY A 36 -14.05 6.32 -10.74
C GLY A 36 -12.96 7.29 -11.23
N GLY A 37 -12.60 8.30 -10.44
CA GLY A 37 -11.51 9.23 -10.70
C GLY A 37 -10.22 8.89 -9.96
N HIS A 38 -9.31 9.87 -9.81
CA HIS A 38 -8.08 9.73 -9.02
C HIS A 38 -8.38 9.25 -7.60
N PHE A 39 -7.47 8.45 -7.08
CA PHE A 39 -7.59 7.92 -5.74
C PHE A 39 -7.25 9.01 -4.71
N VAL A 40 -8.20 9.29 -3.82
CA VAL A 40 -8.06 10.17 -2.66
C VAL A 40 -8.07 9.31 -1.41
N TRP A 41 -7.08 9.47 -0.55
CA TRP A 41 -7.03 8.75 0.72
C TRP A 41 -8.10 9.25 1.67
N SER A 42 -8.90 8.35 2.24
CA SER A 42 -10.00 8.66 3.16
C SER A 42 -10.14 7.60 4.24
N GLU A 43 -10.90 7.86 5.31
CA GLU A 43 -11.22 6.88 6.34
C GLU A 43 -11.84 5.61 5.72
N GLU A 44 -12.78 5.77 4.76
CA GLU A 44 -13.41 4.66 4.06
C GLU A 44 -12.39 3.82 3.25
N SER A 45 -11.53 4.47 2.47
CA SER A 45 -10.53 3.74 1.69
C SER A 45 -9.48 3.06 2.56
N HIS A 46 -9.15 3.65 3.71
CA HIS A 46 -8.25 3.06 4.70
C HIS A 46 -8.82 1.75 5.27
N GLU A 47 -10.10 1.75 5.66
CA GLU A 47 -10.80 0.56 6.11
C GLU A 47 -10.91 -0.48 4.98
N GLU A 48 -11.41 -0.08 3.80
CA GLU A 48 -11.65 -0.97 2.66
C GLU A 48 -10.40 -1.72 2.23
N LEU A 49 -9.25 -1.07 2.15
CA LEU A 49 -7.99 -1.70 1.75
C LEU A 49 -7.59 -2.82 2.70
N GLY A 50 -7.72 -2.60 4.01
CA GLY A 50 -7.41 -3.62 5.00
C GLY A 50 -8.25 -4.89 4.84
N TYR A 51 -9.55 -4.75 4.62
CA TYR A 51 -10.46 -5.88 4.41
C TYR A 51 -10.28 -6.51 3.02
N CYS A 52 -10.12 -5.69 1.97
CA CYS A 52 -9.92 -6.18 0.62
C CYS A 52 -8.66 -7.05 0.52
N PHE A 53 -7.54 -6.63 1.09
CA PHE A 53 -6.32 -7.44 1.11
C PHE A 53 -6.52 -8.79 1.83
N ALA A 54 -7.31 -8.83 2.90
CA ALA A 54 -7.63 -10.08 3.58
C ALA A 54 -8.44 -11.04 2.68
N GLU A 55 -9.48 -10.56 2.00
CA GLU A 55 -10.29 -11.37 1.09
C GLU A 55 -9.51 -11.83 -0.13
N VAL A 56 -8.77 -10.91 -0.75
CA VAL A 56 -7.89 -11.20 -1.89
C VAL A 56 -6.83 -12.24 -1.54
N GLY A 57 -6.22 -12.11 -0.36
CA GLY A 57 -5.22 -13.06 0.14
C GLY A 57 -5.79 -14.44 0.46
N ALA A 58 -7.04 -14.51 0.92
CA ALA A 58 -7.74 -15.77 1.25
C ALA A 58 -8.35 -16.47 0.02
N ASP A 59 -8.62 -15.77 -1.09
CA ASP A 59 -9.15 -16.38 -2.31
C ASP A 59 -8.06 -17.17 -3.05
N ARG A 60 -8.16 -18.49 -3.00
CA ARG A 60 -7.20 -19.40 -3.63
C ARG A 60 -7.27 -19.40 -5.17
N GLY A 61 -8.26 -18.72 -5.76
CA GLY A 61 -8.37 -18.50 -7.22
C GLY A 61 -7.44 -17.39 -7.71
N ASN A 62 -6.95 -16.51 -6.83
CA ASN A 62 -5.96 -15.51 -7.18
C ASN A 62 -4.56 -16.15 -7.28
N ARG A 63 -3.86 -15.87 -8.36
CA ARG A 63 -2.51 -16.41 -8.65
C ARG A 63 -1.43 -15.33 -8.68
N VAL A 64 -1.77 -14.16 -9.17
CA VAL A 64 -0.93 -12.94 -9.18
C VAL A 64 -1.83 -11.75 -8.95
N ILE A 65 -1.38 -10.79 -8.17
CA ILE A 65 -2.07 -9.53 -7.94
C ILE A 65 -1.32 -8.43 -8.68
N VAL A 66 -2.04 -7.58 -9.41
CA VAL A 66 -1.53 -6.33 -9.98
C VAL A 66 -2.26 -5.18 -9.30
N LEU A 67 -1.53 -4.40 -8.50
CA LEU A 67 -2.06 -3.25 -7.77
C LEU A 67 -1.74 -1.96 -8.53
N THR A 68 -2.74 -1.12 -8.77
CA THR A 68 -2.59 0.16 -9.48
C THR A 68 -3.61 1.19 -9.00
N ALA A 69 -3.54 2.43 -9.49
CA ALA A 69 -4.55 3.45 -9.26
C ALA A 69 -5.11 3.99 -10.58
N THR A 70 -6.22 4.73 -10.50
CA THR A 70 -6.88 5.34 -11.66
C THR A 70 -6.21 6.66 -12.03
N GLY A 71 -6.03 6.90 -13.33
CA GLY A 71 -5.48 8.15 -13.87
C GLY A 71 -3.96 8.19 -13.86
N ASP A 72 -3.38 9.35 -13.59
CA ASP A 72 -1.96 9.67 -13.67
C ASP A 72 -1.30 9.95 -12.31
N VAL A 73 -2.00 9.62 -11.23
CA VAL A 73 -1.58 9.78 -9.84
C VAL A 73 -1.82 8.48 -9.09
N TRP A 74 -0.87 8.05 -8.26
CA TRP A 74 -1.09 6.93 -7.35
C TRP A 74 -1.94 7.34 -6.15
N CYS A 75 -1.46 8.27 -5.34
CA CYS A 75 -2.18 8.88 -4.24
C CYS A 75 -1.46 10.20 -3.85
N ASP A 76 -2.08 11.34 -4.17
CA ASP A 76 -1.52 12.68 -3.99
C ASP A 76 -2.46 13.60 -3.19
N GLU A 77 -3.59 13.07 -2.74
CA GLU A 77 -4.60 13.78 -1.97
C GLU A 77 -5.10 12.94 -0.80
N ILE A 78 -5.48 13.62 0.29
CA ILE A 78 -6.12 13.03 1.46
C ILE A 78 -7.34 13.87 1.86
N ASP A 79 -8.47 13.20 2.10
CA ASP A 79 -9.66 13.79 2.72
C ASP A 79 -9.55 13.73 4.24
N PHE A 80 -8.82 14.69 4.83
CA PHE A 80 -8.71 14.80 6.29
C PHE A 80 -10.04 14.94 7.00
N ALA A 81 -11.07 15.49 6.32
CA ALA A 81 -12.39 15.69 6.94
C ALA A 81 -13.15 14.38 7.15
N SER A 82 -12.81 13.33 6.41
CA SER A 82 -13.40 12.00 6.59
C SER A 82 -12.97 11.33 7.89
N PHE A 83 -11.78 11.64 8.42
CA PHE A 83 -11.24 11.01 9.60
C PHE A 83 -11.74 11.63 10.91
N LYS A 84 -12.07 10.78 11.87
CA LYS A 84 -12.39 11.18 13.25
C LYS A 84 -11.17 10.89 14.12
N LEU A 85 -10.42 11.93 14.49
CA LEU A 85 -9.11 11.79 15.16
C LEU A 85 -8.99 12.67 16.43
N ASN A 86 -10.12 13.09 17.01
CA ASN A 86 -10.10 14.04 18.12
C ASN A 86 -9.88 13.41 19.49
N THR A 87 -10.14 12.13 19.62
CA THR A 87 -10.07 11.39 20.88
C THR A 87 -9.29 10.09 20.71
N PRO A 88 -8.72 9.53 21.81
CA PRO A 88 -8.07 8.22 21.75
C PRO A 88 -9.02 7.10 21.26
N ALA A 89 -10.31 7.18 21.53
CA ALA A 89 -11.29 6.17 21.08
C ALA A 89 -11.54 6.26 19.56
N GLU A 90 -11.51 7.45 18.98
CA GLU A 90 -11.60 7.64 17.53
C GLU A 90 -10.31 7.14 16.85
N TRP A 91 -9.15 7.40 17.45
CA TRP A 91 -7.86 6.89 16.97
C TRP A 91 -7.76 5.36 17.04
N ASP A 92 -8.45 4.71 17.97
CA ASP A 92 -8.44 3.24 18.06
C ASP A 92 -8.99 2.59 16.78
N VAL A 93 -9.94 3.21 16.11
CA VAL A 93 -10.47 2.76 14.80
C VAL A 93 -9.35 2.82 13.74
N THR A 94 -8.73 3.99 13.59
CA THR A 94 -7.61 4.18 12.64
C THR A 94 -6.43 3.25 12.95
N PHE A 95 -6.09 3.08 14.23
CA PHE A 95 -5.06 2.15 14.68
C PHE A 95 -5.38 0.71 14.29
N PHE A 96 -6.62 0.28 14.50
CA PHE A 96 -7.06 -1.08 14.18
C PHE A 96 -7.00 -1.34 12.66
N ASP A 97 -7.47 -0.40 11.86
CA ASP A 97 -7.49 -0.53 10.40
C ASP A 97 -6.08 -0.39 9.80
N GLY A 98 -5.25 0.51 10.28
CA GLY A 98 -3.85 0.65 9.86
C GLY A 98 -3.02 -0.61 10.10
N ARG A 99 -3.26 -1.29 11.23
CA ARG A 99 -2.64 -2.61 11.47
C ARG A 99 -3.11 -3.66 10.49
N LYS A 100 -4.41 -3.69 10.16
CA LYS A 100 -4.94 -4.63 9.17
C LYS A 100 -4.41 -4.35 7.78
N LEU A 101 -4.35 -3.09 7.39
CA LEU A 101 -3.91 -2.65 6.08
C LEU A 101 -2.58 -3.30 5.68
N LEU A 102 -1.52 -3.03 6.43
CA LEU A 102 -0.19 -3.51 6.07
C LEU A 102 0.02 -5.00 6.37
N ASN A 103 -0.54 -5.51 7.48
CA ASN A 103 -0.43 -6.92 7.80
C ASN A 103 -1.17 -7.80 6.78
N ASN A 104 -2.34 -7.39 6.30
CA ASN A 104 -3.10 -8.15 5.31
C ASN A 104 -2.47 -8.05 3.91
N LEU A 105 -1.90 -6.89 3.53
CA LEU A 105 -1.11 -6.78 2.30
C LEU A 105 0.07 -7.77 2.31
N LEU A 106 0.81 -7.83 3.40
CA LEU A 106 1.93 -8.77 3.55
C LEU A 106 1.47 -10.23 3.72
N ALA A 107 0.24 -10.46 4.17
CA ALA A 107 -0.32 -11.80 4.33
C ALA A 107 -0.80 -12.41 2.99
N ILE A 108 -0.96 -11.65 1.93
CA ILE A 108 -1.21 -12.18 0.59
C ILE A 108 -0.06 -13.13 0.23
N GLU A 109 -0.39 -14.38 -0.09
CA GLU A 109 0.62 -15.43 -0.36
C GLU A 109 1.02 -15.55 -1.83
N VAL A 110 0.35 -14.87 -2.75
CA VAL A 110 0.70 -14.86 -4.18
C VAL A 110 1.47 -13.60 -4.54
N PRO A 111 2.31 -13.60 -5.60
CA PRO A 111 3.06 -12.43 -5.99
C PRO A 111 2.18 -11.19 -6.19
N VAL A 112 2.62 -10.06 -5.67
CA VAL A 112 2.02 -8.74 -5.86
C VAL A 112 2.96 -7.88 -6.68
N ILE A 113 2.47 -7.37 -7.80
CA ILE A 113 3.16 -6.45 -8.68
C ILE A 113 2.46 -5.10 -8.55
N CYS A 114 3.18 -4.05 -8.21
CA CYS A 114 2.62 -2.71 -8.23
C CYS A 114 2.94 -1.98 -9.52
N ALA A 115 1.91 -1.41 -10.13
CA ALA A 115 1.97 -0.53 -11.29
C ALA A 115 1.69 0.91 -10.81
N ILE A 116 2.75 1.65 -10.43
CA ILE A 116 2.63 3.00 -9.88
C ILE A 116 2.54 3.99 -11.03
N ASN A 117 1.34 4.52 -11.27
CA ASN A 117 0.98 5.36 -12.40
C ASN A 117 1.37 6.84 -12.27
N GLY A 118 1.90 7.29 -11.13
CA GLY A 118 2.33 8.67 -10.90
C GLY A 118 2.69 8.97 -9.45
N PRO A 119 2.60 10.22 -8.98
CA PRO A 119 2.97 10.63 -7.64
C PRO A 119 2.28 9.82 -6.53
N ALA A 120 3.06 9.44 -5.52
CA ALA A 120 2.67 8.69 -4.33
C ALA A 120 3.15 9.45 -3.09
N ARG A 121 2.42 10.50 -2.70
CA ARG A 121 2.78 11.38 -1.56
C ARG A 121 2.06 11.03 -0.27
N PHE A 122 0.97 10.26 -0.37
CA PHE A 122 0.24 9.72 0.77
C PHE A 122 0.33 8.19 0.74
N HIS A 123 0.68 7.60 1.86
CA HIS A 123 0.87 6.14 2.02
C HIS A 123 1.78 5.50 0.94
N PRO A 124 2.96 6.09 0.69
CA PRO A 124 3.90 5.58 -0.31
C PRO A 124 4.54 4.24 0.09
N GLU A 125 4.36 3.79 1.34
CA GLU A 125 4.79 2.48 1.82
C GLU A 125 3.96 1.33 1.24
N ILE A 126 2.69 1.56 0.89
CA ILE A 126 1.80 0.52 0.35
C ILE A 126 2.33 -0.04 -0.98
N PRO A 127 2.57 0.78 -2.02
CA PRO A 127 3.04 0.28 -3.30
C PRO A 127 4.41 -0.40 -3.21
N VAL A 128 5.31 0.10 -2.36
CA VAL A 128 6.68 -0.43 -2.25
C VAL A 128 6.79 -1.71 -1.39
N LEU A 129 5.71 -2.14 -0.74
CA LEU A 129 5.58 -3.45 -0.11
C LEU A 129 5.19 -4.57 -1.09
N SER A 130 5.01 -4.25 -2.37
CA SER A 130 4.85 -5.23 -3.44
C SER A 130 6.17 -5.93 -3.76
N ASP A 131 6.11 -7.12 -4.38
CA ASP A 131 7.31 -7.90 -4.72
C ASP A 131 8.07 -7.32 -5.91
N ILE A 132 7.34 -6.72 -6.85
CA ILE A 132 7.88 -6.00 -8.01
C ILE A 132 7.15 -4.67 -8.12
N VAL A 133 7.91 -3.61 -8.32
CA VAL A 133 7.38 -2.26 -8.46
C VAL A 133 7.77 -1.70 -9.81
N VAL A 134 6.80 -1.59 -10.71
CA VAL A 134 6.93 -0.90 -12.00
C VAL A 134 6.39 0.51 -11.83
N ALA A 135 7.21 1.51 -12.06
CA ALA A 135 6.83 2.90 -11.84
C ALA A 135 6.83 3.72 -13.13
N SER A 136 5.92 4.68 -13.16
CA SER A 136 5.90 5.76 -14.15
C SER A 136 7.20 6.59 -14.05
N ASP A 137 7.65 7.13 -15.16
CA ASP A 137 8.71 8.14 -15.23
C ASP A 137 8.34 9.46 -14.51
N THR A 138 7.05 9.64 -14.18
CA THR A 138 6.52 10.78 -13.42
C THR A 138 6.36 10.51 -11.92
N VAL A 139 6.72 9.32 -11.43
CA VAL A 139 6.56 8.97 -10.01
C VAL A 139 7.35 9.88 -9.11
N VAL A 140 6.74 10.27 -8.01
CA VAL A 140 7.38 10.96 -6.88
C VAL A 140 6.93 10.27 -5.60
N PHE A 141 7.86 9.76 -4.81
CA PHE A 141 7.59 9.27 -3.46
C PHE A 141 7.86 10.36 -2.45
N GLN A 142 6.96 10.54 -1.52
CA GLN A 142 7.09 11.47 -0.41
C GLN A 142 6.23 10.99 0.77
N ASP A 143 6.69 11.16 1.98
CA ASP A 143 5.85 11.03 3.17
C ASP A 143 5.35 12.44 3.56
N ALA A 144 4.30 12.89 2.87
CA ALA A 144 3.80 14.26 3.00
C ALA A 144 3.01 14.51 4.31
N PRO A 145 2.17 13.57 4.82
CA PRO A 145 1.26 13.88 5.90
C PRO A 145 1.91 13.92 7.28
N HIS A 146 2.96 13.12 7.52
CA HIS A 146 3.43 12.86 8.87
C HIS A 146 4.31 13.98 9.44
N PHE A 147 5.63 13.84 9.41
CA PHE A 147 6.50 14.76 10.15
C PHE A 147 6.36 16.21 9.71
N MET A 148 6.20 16.45 8.41
CA MET A 148 5.95 17.79 7.88
C MET A 148 4.56 18.32 8.25
N GLY A 149 3.57 17.43 8.45
CA GLY A 149 2.25 17.75 8.98
C GLY A 149 2.17 17.83 10.52
N GLY A 150 3.28 17.59 11.22
CA GLY A 150 3.36 17.69 12.68
C GLY A 150 3.01 16.44 13.46
N ILE A 151 2.95 15.27 12.80
CA ILE A 151 2.69 13.97 13.44
C ILE A 151 3.83 12.99 13.19
N VAL A 152 3.81 11.87 13.91
CA VAL A 152 4.83 10.81 13.78
C VAL A 152 4.54 9.95 12.55
N PRO A 153 5.53 9.57 11.72
CA PRO A 153 5.34 8.60 10.60
C PRO A 153 5.19 7.18 11.14
N GLY A 154 4.10 6.92 11.87
CA GLY A 154 3.90 5.74 12.71
C GLY A 154 3.15 4.59 12.06
N ASP A 155 2.46 4.84 10.96
CA ASP A 155 1.57 3.92 10.24
C ASP A 155 2.26 2.82 9.43
N GLY A 156 3.57 2.62 9.67
CA GLY A 156 4.42 1.67 8.95
C GLY A 156 5.45 2.35 8.05
N ALA A 157 5.29 3.63 7.72
CA ALA A 157 6.25 4.40 6.93
C ALA A 157 7.66 4.32 7.53
N HIS A 158 7.80 4.48 8.86
CA HIS A 158 9.07 4.37 9.58
C HIS A 158 9.73 3.00 9.42
N VAL A 159 8.95 1.92 9.35
CA VAL A 159 9.46 0.55 9.15
C VAL A 159 9.92 0.36 7.71
N VAL A 160 9.06 0.69 6.75
CA VAL A 160 9.30 0.43 5.32
C VAL A 160 10.46 1.25 4.80
N TRP A 161 10.41 2.57 4.98
CA TRP A 161 11.40 3.48 4.39
C TRP A 161 12.79 3.38 5.02
N THR A 162 12.87 3.11 6.33
CA THR A 162 14.17 2.86 6.95
C THR A 162 14.76 1.51 6.55
N HIS A 163 13.93 0.54 6.20
CA HIS A 163 14.41 -0.75 5.69
C HIS A 163 14.88 -0.65 4.22
N LEU A 164 14.09 -0.01 3.35
CA LEU A 164 14.41 0.14 1.93
C LEU A 164 15.64 1.04 1.69
N LEU A 165 15.66 2.20 2.32
CA LEU A 165 16.70 3.21 2.10
C LEU A 165 17.92 3.05 3.03
N GLY A 166 17.83 2.14 3.99
CA GLY A 166 18.75 2.08 5.11
C GLY A 166 18.47 3.16 6.17
N PRO A 167 18.94 2.96 7.42
CA PRO A 167 18.48 3.75 8.57
C PRO A 167 18.80 5.25 8.46
N ASN A 168 19.88 5.64 7.81
CA ASN A 168 20.26 7.04 7.72
C ASN A 168 19.42 7.79 6.67
N ARG A 169 19.33 7.27 5.47
CA ARG A 169 18.57 7.88 4.37
C ARG A 169 17.07 7.82 4.64
N GLY A 170 16.57 6.70 5.19
CA GLY A 170 15.16 6.57 5.55
C GLY A 170 14.73 7.60 6.58
N ARG A 171 15.54 7.86 7.61
CA ARG A 171 15.25 8.95 8.56
C ARG A 171 15.27 10.33 7.91
N TYR A 172 16.21 10.59 7.00
CA TYR A 172 16.24 11.85 6.25
C TYR A 172 14.99 12.02 5.38
N PHE A 173 14.59 10.97 4.65
CA PHE A 173 13.37 10.95 3.85
C PHE A 173 12.14 11.34 4.68
N LEU A 174 11.93 10.67 5.82
CA LEU A 174 10.77 10.89 6.68
C LEU A 174 10.79 12.25 7.39
N LEU A 175 11.93 12.63 7.98
CA LEU A 175 12.02 13.87 8.79
C LEU A 175 12.05 15.14 7.92
N MET A 176 12.52 15.05 6.70
CA MET A 176 12.60 16.20 5.79
C MET A 176 11.45 16.27 4.80
N GLY A 177 10.55 15.25 4.77
CA GLY A 177 9.54 15.15 3.72
C GLY A 177 10.15 15.16 2.32
N GLN A 178 11.30 14.45 2.17
CA GLN A 178 12.06 14.46 0.92
C GLN A 178 11.22 13.89 -0.22
N GLU A 179 11.24 14.54 -1.37
CA GLU A 179 10.74 13.95 -2.62
C GLU A 179 11.82 13.07 -3.25
N ILE A 180 11.44 11.86 -3.67
CA ILE A 180 12.28 10.90 -4.40
C ILE A 180 11.60 10.64 -5.75
N GLY A 181 12.17 11.16 -6.83
CA GLY A 181 11.68 10.94 -8.21
C GLY A 181 12.10 9.58 -8.77
N ALA A 182 11.59 9.25 -9.96
CA ALA A 182 11.72 7.94 -10.60
C ALA A 182 13.16 7.41 -10.66
N GLN A 183 14.10 8.18 -11.21
CA GLN A 183 15.49 7.73 -11.34
C GLN A 183 16.14 7.51 -9.99
N GLN A 184 15.93 8.41 -9.04
CA GLN A 184 16.49 8.27 -7.70
C GLN A 184 15.90 7.05 -6.97
N ALA A 185 14.61 6.77 -7.16
CA ALA A 185 13.94 5.59 -6.59
C ALA A 185 14.53 4.29 -7.17
N LEU A 186 14.84 4.27 -8.48
CA LEU A 186 15.51 3.14 -9.12
C LEU A 186 16.94 2.96 -8.58
N ASP A 187 17.71 4.04 -8.49
CA ASP A 187 19.09 4.02 -8.00
C ASP A 187 19.17 3.55 -6.52
N TYR A 188 18.12 3.83 -5.75
CA TYR A 188 18.02 3.42 -4.34
C TYR A 188 17.44 2.01 -4.17
N GLY A 189 16.99 1.37 -5.25
CA GLY A 189 16.35 0.05 -5.18
C GLY A 189 14.95 0.06 -4.57
N VAL A 190 14.26 1.21 -4.59
CA VAL A 190 12.85 1.34 -4.15
C VAL A 190 11.90 0.76 -5.20
N ILE A 191 12.23 0.92 -6.49
CA ILE A 191 11.46 0.40 -7.61
C ILE A 191 12.30 -0.53 -8.48
N SER A 192 11.65 -1.39 -9.26
CA SER A 192 12.27 -2.39 -10.12
C SER A 192 12.53 -1.88 -11.54
N GLU A 193 11.59 -1.11 -12.08
CA GLU A 193 11.63 -0.62 -13.47
C GLU A 193 10.99 0.77 -13.57
N ILE A 194 11.49 1.60 -14.51
CA ILE A 194 10.84 2.85 -14.93
C ILE A 194 10.33 2.66 -16.35
N VAL A 195 9.09 3.03 -16.60
CA VAL A 195 8.48 3.01 -17.93
C VAL A 195 7.67 4.30 -18.17
N PRO A 196 7.37 4.66 -19.44
CA PRO A 196 6.43 5.74 -19.70
C PRO A 196 5.09 5.52 -18.98
N GLN A 197 4.48 6.59 -18.52
CA GLN A 197 3.29 6.55 -17.68
C GLN A 197 2.14 5.71 -18.29
N ASP A 198 1.90 5.84 -19.57
CA ASP A 198 0.87 5.10 -20.32
C ASP A 198 1.16 3.60 -20.49
N ARG A 199 2.39 3.15 -20.13
CA ARG A 199 2.83 1.74 -20.25
C ARG A 199 2.92 1.02 -18.91
N VAL A 200 2.71 1.70 -17.78
CA VAL A 200 2.96 1.14 -16.45
C VAL A 200 2.11 -0.11 -16.18
N LEU A 201 0.80 -0.03 -16.43
CA LEU A 201 -0.10 -1.17 -16.21
C LEU A 201 0.19 -2.31 -17.20
N ASP A 202 0.40 -1.99 -18.48
CA ASP A 202 0.71 -2.99 -19.51
C ASP A 202 1.98 -3.76 -19.13
N ARG A 203 3.02 -3.06 -18.67
CA ARG A 203 4.28 -3.67 -18.25
C ARG A 203 4.10 -4.57 -17.03
N ALA A 204 3.34 -4.14 -16.03
CA ALA A 204 3.01 -4.96 -14.88
C ALA A 204 2.23 -6.23 -15.27
N MET A 205 1.29 -6.11 -16.21
CA MET A 205 0.54 -7.25 -16.76
C MET A 205 1.44 -8.20 -17.58
N GLU A 206 2.40 -7.69 -18.34
CA GLU A 206 3.41 -8.51 -19.03
C GLU A 206 4.19 -9.37 -18.01
N ILE A 207 4.67 -8.77 -16.92
CA ILE A 207 5.37 -9.47 -15.85
C ILE A 207 4.44 -10.51 -15.20
N ALA A 208 3.21 -10.15 -14.87
CA ALA A 208 2.23 -11.06 -14.26
C ALA A 208 1.99 -12.30 -15.13
N ARG A 209 1.89 -12.14 -16.46
CA ARG A 209 1.73 -13.25 -17.39
C ARG A 209 2.93 -14.20 -17.38
N THR A 210 4.17 -13.71 -17.18
CA THR A 210 5.35 -14.59 -17.09
C THR A 210 5.29 -15.51 -15.86
N PHE A 211 4.51 -15.12 -14.84
CA PHE A 211 4.30 -15.94 -13.64
C PHE A 211 3.22 -17.01 -13.83
N ALA A 212 2.30 -16.79 -14.77
CA ALA A 212 1.19 -17.72 -15.02
C ALA A 212 1.63 -19.15 -15.36
N ASP A 213 2.85 -19.32 -15.90
CA ASP A 213 3.44 -20.64 -16.22
C ASP A 213 3.98 -21.38 -14.96
N LYS A 214 4.05 -20.72 -13.82
CA LYS A 214 4.54 -21.34 -12.58
C LYS A 214 3.44 -22.12 -11.88
N THR A 215 3.81 -23.12 -11.08
CA THR A 215 2.83 -23.82 -10.24
C THR A 215 2.33 -22.91 -9.11
N ASP A 216 1.11 -23.14 -8.63
CA ASP A 216 0.52 -22.38 -7.54
C ASP A 216 1.37 -22.42 -6.26
N LEU A 217 2.00 -23.57 -5.98
CA LEU A 217 2.87 -23.70 -4.80
C LEU A 217 4.15 -22.87 -4.95
N THR A 218 4.73 -22.83 -6.14
CA THR A 218 5.92 -22.00 -6.41
C THR A 218 5.60 -20.53 -6.19
N LEU A 219 4.48 -20.03 -6.74
CA LEU A 219 4.05 -18.65 -6.57
C LEU A 219 3.87 -18.30 -5.09
N ARG A 220 3.08 -19.12 -4.37
CA ARG A 220 2.75 -18.87 -2.97
C ARG A 220 3.96 -18.92 -2.05
N TYR A 221 4.72 -19.98 -2.13
CA TYR A 221 5.84 -20.17 -1.20
C TYR A 221 7.00 -19.25 -1.49
N ALA A 222 7.20 -18.81 -2.75
CA ALA A 222 8.14 -17.74 -3.06
C ALA A 222 7.81 -16.46 -2.31
N ARG A 223 6.55 -15.98 -2.39
CA ARG A 223 6.15 -14.77 -1.66
C ARG A 223 6.21 -14.95 -0.14
N VAL A 224 5.75 -16.07 0.38
CA VAL A 224 5.81 -16.35 1.84
C VAL A 224 7.23 -16.21 2.36
N VAL A 225 8.23 -16.75 1.64
CA VAL A 225 9.65 -16.64 2.03
C VAL A 225 10.17 -15.22 1.88
N LEU A 226 9.88 -14.54 0.76
CA LEU A 226 10.40 -13.22 0.45
C LEU A 226 9.84 -12.12 1.37
N THR A 227 8.58 -12.23 1.79
CA THR A 227 7.93 -11.23 2.67
C THR A 227 8.22 -11.45 4.16
N GLN A 228 8.84 -12.57 4.56
CA GLN A 228 9.01 -12.91 5.97
C GLN A 228 9.77 -11.83 6.77
N ARG A 229 10.75 -11.17 6.16
CA ARG A 229 11.51 -10.10 6.81
C ARG A 229 10.62 -8.90 7.14
N TYR A 230 9.80 -8.46 6.20
CA TYR A 230 8.86 -7.36 6.42
C TYR A 230 7.82 -7.70 7.48
N LYS A 231 7.27 -8.92 7.48
CA LYS A 231 6.31 -9.36 8.51
C LYS A 231 6.89 -9.22 9.92
N ARG A 232 8.15 -9.63 10.13
CA ARG A 232 8.82 -9.47 11.43
C ARG A 232 9.02 -8.01 11.81
N LEU A 233 9.45 -7.17 10.88
CA LEU A 233 9.65 -5.75 11.12
C LEU A 233 8.32 -5.04 11.47
N MET A 234 7.23 -5.41 10.80
CA MET A 234 5.89 -4.89 11.11
C MET A 234 5.41 -5.36 12.48
N GLU A 235 5.63 -6.62 12.83
CA GLU A 235 5.29 -7.14 14.17
C GLU A 235 6.03 -6.37 15.27
N GLU A 236 7.30 -6.04 15.06
CA GLU A 236 8.12 -5.29 16.01
C GLU A 236 7.76 -3.80 16.08
N GLY A 237 7.42 -3.15 14.95
CA GLY A 237 7.37 -1.68 14.86
C GLY A 237 6.00 -1.07 14.66
N LEU A 238 5.07 -1.72 13.93
CA LEU A 238 3.84 -1.09 13.47
C LEU A 238 2.92 -0.61 14.60
N SER A 239 2.66 -1.48 15.59
CA SER A 239 1.78 -1.11 16.72
C SER A 239 2.38 -0.01 17.60
N LEU A 240 3.69 -0.01 17.78
CA LEU A 240 4.37 1.07 18.51
C LEU A 240 4.26 2.39 17.73
N GLY A 241 4.54 2.34 16.41
CA GLY A 241 4.46 3.51 15.54
C GLY A 241 3.08 4.16 15.57
N LEU A 242 2.03 3.41 15.28
CA LEU A 242 0.64 3.87 15.31
C LEU A 242 0.22 4.45 16.68
N SER A 243 0.69 3.85 17.79
CA SER A 243 0.41 4.36 19.12
C SER A 243 1.07 5.74 19.38
N LEU A 244 2.31 5.91 18.95
CA LEU A 244 3.04 7.18 19.10
C LEU A 244 2.50 8.25 18.15
N GLU A 245 2.10 7.87 16.97
CA GLU A 245 1.42 8.74 16.01
C GLU A 245 0.12 9.29 16.59
N SER A 246 -0.73 8.42 17.15
CA SER A 246 -2.00 8.83 17.76
C SER A 246 -1.79 9.81 18.91
N LEU A 247 -0.79 9.57 19.76
CA LEU A 247 -0.46 10.50 20.86
C LEU A 247 -0.01 11.88 20.34
N ALA A 248 0.86 11.91 19.34
CA ALA A 248 1.33 13.17 18.74
C ALA A 248 0.20 13.92 18.02
N ALA A 249 -0.66 13.22 17.32
CA ALA A 249 -1.78 13.83 16.59
C ALA A 249 -2.83 14.42 17.55
N VAL A 250 -3.17 13.73 18.64
CA VAL A 250 -4.10 14.27 19.66
C VAL A 250 -3.51 15.54 20.32
N ASP A 251 -2.21 15.56 20.63
CA ASP A 251 -1.55 16.78 21.15
C ASP A 251 -1.60 17.92 20.13
N MET A 252 -1.26 17.65 18.86
CA MET A 252 -1.32 18.64 17.78
C MET A 252 -2.74 19.22 17.62
N LEU A 253 -3.76 18.35 17.50
CA LEU A 253 -5.15 18.78 17.33
C LEU A 253 -5.67 19.57 18.55
N SER A 254 -5.20 19.25 19.75
CA SER A 254 -5.58 20.01 20.96
C SER A 254 -5.08 21.45 20.92
N ARG A 255 -3.89 21.68 20.37
CA ARG A 255 -3.28 23.03 20.22
C ARG A 255 -3.98 23.87 19.13
N LEU A 256 -4.57 23.23 18.12
CA LEU A 256 -5.30 23.95 17.08
C LEU A 256 -6.68 24.46 17.53
N LYS A 257 -7.20 23.91 18.65
CA LYS A 257 -8.51 24.27 19.20
C LYS A 257 -8.43 25.30 20.34
N GLY A 258 -7.25 25.59 20.86
CA GLY A 258 -6.98 26.58 21.92
C GLY A 258 -6.48 27.89 21.37
#